data_5bbd8cc3c2cfe22564cc9cc4308939f3
#
_entry.id   5bbd8cc3c2cfe22564cc9cc4308939f3
#
_cell.length_a   1.000
_cell.length_b   1.000
_cell.length_c   1.000
_cell.angle_alpha   90.00
_cell.angle_beta   90.00
_cell.angle_gamma   90.00
#
_symmetry.space_group_name_H-M   'P 1'
#
loop_
_entity.id
_entity.type
_entity.pdbx_description
1 polymer ?
#
loop_
_entity_poly.entity_id
_entity_poly.type
_entity_poly.pdbx_seq_one_letter_code
_entity_poly.pdbx_strand_id
1 'polypeptide(L)'
;MEAVKSRLARGYSRSAPFYDEVAGRMYLASIQRLLTFVRLPPMPAILDVGCGTGLNLVEAARRYGPARLLAGIDISPGMVAVARAKMAALGLPAQIIEGDAERLPYPSHQFDLVICNSVFHWFRDRPAAMQEIARVLRPGGQVALISATAPGFGEWFTLIDALVRSTFGEAYAPTVPDLPTGPEIGMLMHQAGLRVKRFRNPVHRTLVQNPALFVQLMSIIAPHWAADLPESAVVQLQQAAVALIQRGWPAGFPLTWSAVEAIGVKP
;
A
#
# COMPACT_ATOMS: atom_id res chain seq x y z
N MET A 1 16.19 -5.56 -9.76
CA MET A 1 14.82 -5.87 -9.26
C MET A 1 14.84 -6.32 -7.81
N GLU A 2 15.60 -7.34 -7.46
CA GLU A 2 15.69 -7.91 -6.10
C GLU A 2 16.07 -6.88 -5.01
N ALA A 3 17.04 -6.02 -5.28
CA ALA A 3 17.49 -4.99 -4.33
C ALA A 3 16.40 -3.99 -3.92
N VAL A 4 15.50 -3.60 -4.83
CA VAL A 4 14.41 -2.67 -4.52
C VAL A 4 13.34 -3.35 -3.66
N LYS A 5 12.96 -4.59 -4.01
CA LYS A 5 12.01 -5.39 -3.20
C LYS A 5 12.54 -5.64 -1.79
N SER A 6 13.82 -6.01 -1.67
CA SER A 6 14.48 -6.16 -0.37
C SER A 6 14.50 -4.86 0.44
N ARG A 7 14.74 -3.71 -0.19
CA ARG A 7 14.68 -2.40 0.48
C ARG A 7 13.28 -2.09 1.00
N LEU A 8 12.25 -2.32 0.19
CA LEU A 8 10.86 -2.17 0.61
C LEU A 8 10.54 -3.09 1.80
N ALA A 9 10.87 -4.37 1.70
CA ALA A 9 10.64 -5.35 2.75
C ALA A 9 11.30 -4.96 4.08
N ARG A 10 12.57 -4.50 4.04
CA ARG A 10 13.27 -4.01 5.24
C ARG A 10 12.62 -2.76 5.83
N GLY A 11 12.29 -1.78 4.99
CA GLY A 11 11.66 -0.54 5.42
C GLY A 11 10.32 -0.80 6.12
N TYR A 12 9.44 -1.57 5.48
CA TYR A 12 8.15 -1.93 6.07
C TYR A 12 8.27 -2.84 7.30
N SER A 13 9.25 -3.74 7.36
CA SER A 13 9.50 -4.53 8.58
C SER A 13 9.86 -3.66 9.77
N ARG A 14 10.64 -2.59 9.55
CA ARG A 14 11.00 -1.62 10.59
C ARG A 14 9.79 -0.83 11.08
N SER A 15 8.88 -0.46 10.18
CA SER A 15 7.68 0.32 10.52
C SER A 15 6.52 -0.52 11.06
N ALA A 16 6.53 -1.84 10.88
CA ALA A 16 5.42 -2.72 11.19
C ALA A 16 4.87 -2.58 12.63
N PRO A 17 5.68 -2.44 13.69
CA PRO A 17 5.17 -2.30 15.05
C PRO A 17 4.31 -1.06 15.28
N PHE A 18 4.54 0.01 14.53
CA PHE A 18 3.89 1.32 14.71
C PHE A 18 2.88 1.65 13.60
N TYR A 19 2.78 0.77 12.59
CA TYR A 19 2.05 1.06 11.36
C TYR A 19 0.58 1.35 11.61
N ASP A 20 -0.08 0.56 12.44
CA ASP A 20 -1.51 0.70 12.71
C ASP A 20 -1.87 2.00 13.44
N GLU A 21 -1.02 2.42 14.37
CA GLU A 21 -1.25 3.62 15.17
C GLU A 21 -1.20 4.89 14.30
N VAL A 22 -0.27 4.93 13.35
CA VAL A 22 0.00 6.12 12.54
C VAL A 22 -0.80 6.13 11.24
N ALA A 23 -0.81 5.03 10.51
CA ALA A 23 -1.37 4.96 9.17
C ALA A 23 -2.67 4.15 9.08
N GLY A 24 -2.91 3.25 10.03
CA GLY A 24 -3.99 2.27 9.96
C GLY A 24 -5.37 2.89 9.77
N ARG A 25 -5.69 3.95 10.51
CA ARG A 25 -7.00 4.63 10.42
C ARG A 25 -7.27 5.23 9.05
N MET A 26 -6.25 5.82 8.43
CA MET A 26 -6.35 6.46 7.11
C MET A 26 -6.64 5.43 6.03
N TYR A 27 -5.88 4.35 5.99
CA TYR A 27 -6.04 3.29 5.00
C TYR A 27 -7.32 2.49 5.21
N LEU A 28 -7.69 2.24 6.48
CA LEU A 28 -8.91 1.53 6.83
C LEU A 28 -10.16 2.29 6.36
N ALA A 29 -10.23 3.60 6.57
CA ALA A 29 -11.37 4.41 6.13
C ALA A 29 -11.57 4.36 4.61
N SER A 30 -10.48 4.35 3.84
CA SER A 30 -10.53 4.27 2.39
C SER A 30 -11.05 2.92 1.90
N ILE A 31 -10.53 1.81 2.45
CA ILE A 31 -10.99 0.48 2.05
C ILE A 31 -12.41 0.21 2.53
N GLN A 32 -12.81 0.63 3.71
CA GLN A 32 -14.17 0.51 4.21
C GLN A 32 -15.18 1.13 3.23
N ARG A 33 -14.88 2.35 2.77
CA ARG A 33 -15.71 3.03 1.76
C ARG A 33 -15.77 2.24 0.45
N LEU A 34 -14.64 1.74 -0.05
CA LEU A 34 -14.60 1.00 -1.31
C LEU A 34 -15.36 -0.32 -1.21
N LEU A 35 -15.22 -1.05 -0.11
CA LEU A 35 -15.91 -2.32 0.11
C LEU A 35 -17.43 -2.18 0.21
N THR A 36 -17.99 -0.96 0.40
CA THR A 36 -19.45 -0.77 0.33
C THR A 36 -20.04 -1.10 -1.04
N PHE A 37 -19.24 -1.04 -2.09
CA PHE A 37 -19.63 -1.34 -3.47
C PHE A 37 -19.39 -2.80 -3.88
N VAL A 38 -18.78 -3.61 -3.01
CA VAL A 38 -18.50 -5.04 -3.23
C VAL A 38 -19.64 -5.88 -2.66
N ARG A 39 -20.08 -6.88 -3.43
CA ARG A 39 -21.07 -7.87 -2.99
C ARG A 39 -20.46 -9.25 -3.13
N LEU A 40 -20.51 -10.04 -2.09
CA LEU A 40 -19.94 -11.38 -2.02
C LEU A 40 -21.01 -12.42 -1.70
N PRO A 41 -20.83 -13.67 -2.13
CA PRO A 41 -21.65 -14.79 -1.69
C PRO A 41 -21.43 -15.06 -0.19
N PRO A 42 -22.27 -15.88 0.44
CA PRO A 42 -21.99 -16.44 1.75
C PRO A 42 -20.66 -17.21 1.77
N MET A 43 -19.94 -17.19 2.89
CA MET A 43 -18.67 -17.89 3.07
C MET A 43 -17.64 -17.60 1.96
N PRO A 44 -17.30 -16.33 1.68
CA PRO A 44 -16.42 -15.98 0.56
C PRO A 44 -14.98 -16.46 0.80
N ALA A 45 -14.20 -16.60 -0.29
CA ALA A 45 -12.75 -16.63 -0.24
C ALA A 45 -12.19 -15.25 -0.55
N ILE A 46 -11.38 -14.71 0.34
CA ILE A 46 -10.84 -13.36 0.26
C ILE A 46 -9.32 -13.41 0.35
N LEU A 47 -8.64 -12.73 -0.58
CA LEU A 47 -7.20 -12.52 -0.57
C LEU A 47 -6.90 -11.03 -0.39
N ASP A 48 -5.97 -10.71 0.50
CA ASP A 48 -5.39 -9.37 0.65
C ASP A 48 -3.95 -9.40 0.12
N VAL A 49 -3.71 -8.70 -0.97
CA VAL A 49 -2.40 -8.59 -1.64
C VAL A 49 -1.68 -7.37 -1.11
N GLY A 50 -0.48 -7.57 -0.54
CA GLY A 50 0.20 -6.56 0.26
C GLY A 50 -0.56 -6.31 1.55
N CYS A 51 -0.84 -7.39 2.29
CA CYS A 51 -1.76 -7.35 3.43
C CYS A 51 -1.26 -6.52 4.62
N GLY A 52 0.03 -6.14 4.63
CA GLY A 52 0.63 -5.39 5.71
C GLY A 52 0.38 -6.06 7.07
N THR A 53 -0.11 -5.29 8.00
CA THR A 53 -0.47 -5.77 9.36
C THR A 53 -1.81 -6.50 9.43
N GLY A 54 -2.49 -6.75 8.31
CA GLY A 54 -3.75 -7.51 8.24
C GLY A 54 -5.03 -6.72 8.51
N LEU A 55 -4.99 -5.39 8.57
CA LEU A 55 -6.18 -4.55 8.86
C LEU A 55 -7.32 -4.75 7.86
N ASN A 56 -7.00 -4.91 6.58
CA ASN A 56 -8.02 -5.15 5.56
C ASN A 56 -8.74 -6.50 5.75
N LEU A 57 -8.01 -7.53 6.20
CA LEU A 57 -8.60 -8.84 6.49
C LEU A 57 -9.53 -8.79 7.71
N VAL A 58 -9.15 -8.04 8.76
CA VAL A 58 -10.03 -7.79 9.91
C VAL A 58 -11.31 -7.09 9.45
N GLU A 59 -11.20 -6.06 8.62
CA GLU A 59 -12.37 -5.35 8.10
C GLU A 59 -13.24 -6.24 7.19
N ALA A 60 -12.60 -7.06 6.35
CA ALA A 60 -13.33 -8.00 5.49
C ALA A 60 -14.11 -9.03 6.33
N ALA A 61 -13.49 -9.61 7.37
CA ALA A 61 -14.14 -10.53 8.28
C ALA A 61 -15.32 -9.87 9.01
N ARG A 62 -15.14 -8.64 9.50
CA ARG A 62 -16.19 -7.87 10.15
C ARG A 62 -17.39 -7.60 9.21
N ARG A 63 -17.09 -7.29 7.95
CA ARG A 63 -18.11 -6.87 6.97
C ARG A 63 -18.87 -8.03 6.36
N TYR A 64 -18.18 -9.10 6.00
CA TYR A 64 -18.76 -10.22 5.24
C TYR A 64 -19.04 -11.45 6.09
N GLY A 65 -18.69 -11.40 7.39
CA GLY A 65 -18.86 -12.54 8.30
C GLY A 65 -17.88 -13.68 8.04
N PRO A 66 -18.24 -14.91 8.42
CA PRO A 66 -17.38 -16.08 8.22
C PRO A 66 -17.01 -16.26 6.75
N ALA A 67 -15.74 -16.56 6.52
CA ALA A 67 -15.19 -16.83 5.18
C ALA A 67 -14.71 -18.28 5.10
N ARG A 68 -14.86 -18.91 3.93
CA ARG A 68 -14.26 -20.25 3.69
C ARG A 68 -12.75 -20.19 3.58
N LEU A 69 -12.21 -19.00 3.24
CA LEU A 69 -10.78 -18.74 3.18
C LEU A 69 -10.53 -17.25 3.38
N LEU A 70 -9.73 -16.89 4.38
CA LEU A 70 -9.08 -15.60 4.50
C LEU A 70 -7.59 -15.81 4.24
N ALA A 71 -7.01 -15.11 3.28
CA ALA A 71 -5.60 -15.21 2.94
C ALA A 71 -4.98 -13.82 2.81
N GLY A 72 -3.73 -13.68 3.20
CA GLY A 72 -2.93 -12.46 3.03
C GLY A 72 -1.52 -12.80 2.59
N ILE A 73 -0.97 -11.97 1.72
CA ILE A 73 0.40 -12.08 1.26
C ILE A 73 1.08 -10.71 1.35
N ASP A 74 2.29 -10.69 1.90
CA ASP A 74 3.12 -9.49 1.97
C ASP A 74 4.59 -9.84 1.79
N ILE A 75 5.36 -8.95 1.18
CA ILE A 75 6.79 -9.16 0.95
C ILE A 75 7.63 -8.89 2.22
N SER A 76 7.06 -8.21 3.21
CA SER A 76 7.74 -7.83 4.45
C SER A 76 7.52 -8.87 5.55
N PRO A 77 8.56 -9.57 6.02
CA PRO A 77 8.44 -10.53 7.10
C PRO A 77 7.95 -9.89 8.42
N GLY A 78 8.31 -8.62 8.68
CA GLY A 78 7.81 -7.89 9.85
C GLY A 78 6.32 -7.62 9.80
N MET A 79 5.78 -7.22 8.63
CA MET A 79 4.34 -7.06 8.43
C MET A 79 3.61 -8.40 8.60
N VAL A 80 4.11 -9.46 7.99
CA VAL A 80 3.56 -10.83 8.12
C VAL A 80 3.50 -11.28 9.56
N ALA A 81 4.56 -11.04 10.35
CA ALA A 81 4.59 -11.40 11.77
C ALA A 81 3.50 -10.67 12.57
N VAL A 82 3.35 -9.35 12.37
CA VAL A 82 2.30 -8.55 13.02
C VAL A 82 0.91 -9.01 12.59
N ALA A 83 0.70 -9.27 11.30
CA ALA A 83 -0.58 -9.76 10.79
C ALA A 83 -0.97 -11.10 11.41
N ARG A 84 -0.03 -12.06 11.46
CA ARG A 84 -0.27 -13.39 12.08
C ARG A 84 -0.64 -13.27 13.55
N ALA A 85 0.10 -12.46 14.31
CA ALA A 85 -0.19 -12.23 15.72
C ALA A 85 -1.58 -11.60 15.91
N LYS A 86 -1.95 -10.63 15.07
CA LYS A 86 -3.27 -9.99 15.10
C LYS A 86 -4.40 -10.97 14.78
N MET A 87 -4.25 -11.78 13.71
CA MET A 87 -5.26 -12.79 13.37
C MET A 87 -5.46 -13.80 14.50
N ALA A 88 -4.37 -14.28 15.10
CA ALA A 88 -4.41 -15.18 16.25
C ALA A 88 -5.11 -14.56 17.46
N ALA A 89 -4.77 -13.31 17.82
CA ALA A 89 -5.37 -12.58 18.95
C ALA A 89 -6.88 -12.35 18.75
N LEU A 90 -7.35 -12.21 17.51
CA LEU A 90 -8.76 -12.02 17.17
C LEU A 90 -9.51 -13.34 16.89
N GLY A 91 -8.84 -14.49 16.98
CA GLY A 91 -9.45 -15.78 16.63
C GLY A 91 -9.89 -15.89 15.17
N LEU A 92 -9.27 -15.14 14.27
CA LEU A 92 -9.57 -15.16 12.84
C LEU A 92 -8.68 -16.19 12.12
N PRO A 93 -9.24 -17.25 11.53
CA PRO A 93 -8.47 -18.29 10.84
C PRO A 93 -8.00 -17.81 9.46
N ALA A 94 -6.98 -16.95 9.43
CA ALA A 94 -6.40 -16.42 8.20
C ALA A 94 -5.04 -17.05 7.89
N GLN A 95 -4.82 -17.36 6.60
CA GLN A 95 -3.54 -17.83 6.08
C GLN A 95 -2.70 -16.63 5.65
N ILE A 96 -1.72 -16.25 6.46
CA ILE A 96 -0.81 -15.13 6.17
C ILE A 96 0.54 -15.68 5.75
N ILE A 97 1.01 -15.32 4.56
CA ILE A 97 2.28 -15.78 4.02
C ILE A 97 3.19 -14.63 3.60
N GLU A 98 4.48 -14.84 3.68
CA GLU A 98 5.47 -13.99 3.04
C GLU A 98 5.57 -14.37 1.57
N GLY A 99 5.55 -13.37 0.67
CA GLY A 99 5.64 -13.64 -0.75
C GLY A 99 5.49 -12.40 -1.63
N ASP A 100 5.70 -12.62 -2.92
CA ASP A 100 5.67 -11.59 -3.94
C ASP A 100 4.32 -11.57 -4.68
N ALA A 101 3.69 -10.42 -4.71
CA ALA A 101 2.41 -10.21 -5.39
C ALA A 101 2.49 -10.32 -6.93
N GLU A 102 3.68 -10.17 -7.49
CA GLU A 102 3.93 -10.36 -8.93
C GLU A 102 3.95 -11.85 -9.31
N ARG A 103 3.90 -12.74 -8.31
CA ARG A 103 3.85 -14.20 -8.48
C ARG A 103 3.08 -14.85 -7.33
N LEU A 104 1.77 -14.81 -7.39
CA LEU A 104 0.90 -15.31 -6.32
C LEU A 104 0.92 -16.85 -6.23
N PRO A 105 1.23 -17.44 -5.06
CA PRO A 105 1.30 -18.90 -4.88
C PRO A 105 -0.09 -19.54 -4.66
N TYR A 106 -1.08 -19.06 -5.39
CA TYR A 106 -2.45 -19.53 -5.31
C TYR A 106 -2.92 -20.05 -6.67
N PRO A 107 -3.78 -21.08 -6.71
CA PRO A 107 -4.36 -21.56 -7.95
C PRO A 107 -5.26 -20.51 -8.61
N SER A 108 -5.48 -20.67 -9.92
CA SER A 108 -6.44 -19.84 -10.66
C SER A 108 -7.86 -20.06 -10.12
N HIS A 109 -8.70 -19.02 -10.21
CA HIS A 109 -10.13 -19.10 -9.90
C HIS A 109 -10.47 -19.49 -8.44
N GLN A 110 -9.65 -19.07 -7.49
CA GLN A 110 -9.83 -19.41 -6.07
C GLN A 110 -10.66 -18.40 -5.28
N PHE A 111 -10.50 -17.10 -5.57
CA PHE A 111 -11.00 -16.03 -4.72
C PHE A 111 -12.24 -15.33 -5.27
N ASP A 112 -13.15 -14.98 -4.36
CA ASP A 112 -14.32 -14.13 -4.61
C ASP A 112 -13.96 -12.64 -4.60
N LEU A 113 -13.00 -12.29 -3.75
CA LEU A 113 -12.49 -10.94 -3.61
C LEU A 113 -10.97 -10.97 -3.49
N VAL A 114 -10.31 -10.11 -4.25
CA VAL A 114 -8.94 -9.69 -4.01
C VAL A 114 -8.96 -8.24 -3.54
N ILE A 115 -8.38 -7.96 -2.39
CA ILE A 115 -8.11 -6.61 -1.90
C ILE A 115 -6.67 -6.27 -2.28
N CYS A 116 -6.44 -5.09 -2.82
CA CYS A 116 -5.13 -4.54 -3.14
C CYS A 116 -5.13 -3.07 -2.70
N ASN A 117 -4.86 -2.83 -1.40
CA ASN A 117 -5.01 -1.51 -0.79
C ASN A 117 -3.65 -0.87 -0.50
N SER A 118 -3.34 0.21 -1.19
CA SER A 118 -2.14 1.04 -0.98
C SER A 118 -0.81 0.29 -1.17
N VAL A 119 -0.78 -0.67 -2.09
CA VAL A 119 0.41 -1.49 -2.40
C VAL A 119 0.73 -1.53 -3.89
N PHE A 120 -0.24 -1.41 -4.80
CA PHE A 120 -0.05 -1.61 -6.25
C PHE A 120 1.03 -0.73 -6.86
N HIS A 121 1.20 0.49 -6.35
CA HIS A 121 2.24 1.43 -6.80
C HIS A 121 3.67 0.99 -6.44
N TRP A 122 3.83 -0.01 -5.59
CA TRP A 122 5.14 -0.60 -5.26
C TRP A 122 5.56 -1.73 -6.18
N PHE A 123 4.63 -2.29 -6.96
CA PHE A 123 4.94 -3.38 -7.87
C PHE A 123 5.83 -2.89 -9.01
N ARG A 124 6.86 -3.69 -9.31
CA ARG A 124 7.83 -3.38 -10.36
C ARG A 124 7.33 -3.86 -11.73
N ASP A 125 6.70 -5.02 -11.74
CA ASP A 125 5.99 -5.56 -12.90
C ASP A 125 4.48 -5.47 -12.66
N ARG A 126 3.95 -4.27 -12.83
CA ARG A 126 2.51 -4.00 -12.64
C ARG A 126 1.61 -4.80 -13.58
N PRO A 127 1.99 -5.00 -14.85
CA PRO A 127 1.28 -5.92 -15.73
C PRO A 127 1.18 -7.34 -15.15
N ALA A 128 2.31 -7.94 -14.74
CA ALA A 128 2.32 -9.28 -14.16
C ALA A 128 1.47 -9.35 -12.88
N ALA A 129 1.59 -8.37 -11.97
CA ALA A 129 0.81 -8.32 -10.75
C ALA A 129 -0.70 -8.22 -11.04
N MET A 130 -1.12 -7.40 -12.01
CA MET A 130 -2.54 -7.29 -12.37
C MET A 130 -3.06 -8.57 -13.03
N GLN A 131 -2.25 -9.25 -13.84
CA GLN A 131 -2.59 -10.55 -14.40
C GLN A 131 -2.73 -11.62 -13.31
N GLU A 132 -1.86 -11.66 -12.32
CA GLU A 132 -1.94 -12.58 -11.19
C GLU A 132 -3.21 -12.33 -10.34
N ILE A 133 -3.53 -11.05 -10.06
CA ILE A 133 -4.79 -10.68 -9.40
C ILE A 133 -5.99 -11.20 -10.20
N ALA A 134 -6.01 -10.99 -11.51
CA ALA A 134 -7.09 -11.47 -12.36
C ALA A 134 -7.11 -13.01 -12.46
N ARG A 135 -5.94 -13.66 -12.48
CA ARG A 135 -5.83 -15.13 -12.56
C ARG A 135 -6.45 -15.81 -11.35
N VAL A 136 -6.13 -15.33 -10.15
CA VAL A 136 -6.61 -15.97 -8.91
C VAL A 136 -8.08 -15.66 -8.61
N LEU A 137 -8.67 -14.62 -9.20
CA LEU A 137 -10.11 -14.37 -9.13
C LEU A 137 -10.89 -15.44 -9.90
N ARG A 138 -11.97 -15.93 -9.33
CA ARG A 138 -12.95 -16.78 -10.04
C ARG A 138 -13.80 -15.94 -11.00
N PRO A 139 -14.48 -16.53 -11.99
CA PRO A 139 -15.52 -15.85 -12.74
C PRO A 139 -16.55 -15.21 -11.81
N GLY A 140 -16.91 -13.95 -12.04
CA GLY A 140 -17.73 -13.14 -11.14
C GLY A 140 -16.99 -12.56 -9.92
N GLY A 141 -15.75 -12.98 -9.66
CA GLY A 141 -14.92 -12.46 -8.58
C GLY A 141 -14.50 -10.99 -8.81
N GLN A 142 -14.19 -10.28 -7.73
CA GLN A 142 -13.96 -8.85 -7.76
C GLN A 142 -12.58 -8.49 -7.19
N VAL A 143 -11.94 -7.48 -7.77
CA VAL A 143 -10.81 -6.80 -7.14
C VAL A 143 -11.25 -5.45 -6.61
N ALA A 144 -10.91 -5.14 -5.35
CA ALA A 144 -11.02 -3.82 -4.75
C ALA A 144 -9.60 -3.23 -4.63
N LEU A 145 -9.29 -2.26 -5.49
CA LEU A 145 -7.96 -1.69 -5.63
C LEU A 145 -7.95 -0.22 -5.19
N ILE A 146 -7.00 0.11 -4.30
CA ILE A 146 -6.61 1.48 -3.98
C ILE A 146 -5.11 1.59 -4.20
N SER A 147 -4.67 2.58 -4.97
CA SER A 147 -3.26 2.80 -5.26
C SER A 147 -2.95 4.28 -5.32
N ALA A 148 -1.85 4.69 -4.71
CA ALA A 148 -1.28 6.00 -4.99
C ALA A 148 -0.95 6.12 -6.49
N THR A 149 -1.13 7.32 -7.03
CA THR A 149 -0.91 7.62 -8.45
C THR A 149 -0.17 8.94 -8.61
N ALA A 150 0.53 9.11 -9.73
CA ALA A 150 1.09 10.40 -10.11
C ALA A 150 -0.05 11.45 -10.27
N PRO A 151 0.14 12.71 -9.87
CA PRO A 151 1.37 13.33 -9.34
C PRO A 151 1.49 13.29 -7.79
N GLY A 152 0.90 12.29 -7.13
CA GLY A 152 0.83 12.24 -5.67
C GLY A 152 2.21 12.22 -5.00
N PHE A 153 2.31 12.96 -3.88
CA PHE A 153 3.50 13.04 -3.02
C PHE A 153 4.77 13.58 -3.69
N GLY A 154 4.68 14.15 -4.89
CA GLY A 154 5.87 14.66 -5.62
C GLY A 154 6.67 15.67 -4.83
N GLU A 155 6.01 16.59 -4.11
CA GLU A 155 6.64 17.60 -3.28
C GLU A 155 7.46 16.97 -2.15
N TRP A 156 6.92 15.92 -1.51
CA TRP A 156 7.64 15.19 -0.46
C TRP A 156 8.84 14.43 -1.03
N PHE A 157 8.66 13.69 -2.12
CA PHE A 157 9.75 12.92 -2.71
C PHE A 157 10.88 13.82 -3.21
N THR A 158 10.57 14.97 -3.77
CA THR A 158 11.58 15.97 -4.18
C THR A 158 12.35 16.50 -2.97
N LEU A 159 11.65 16.84 -1.89
CA LEU A 159 12.27 17.36 -0.67
C LEU A 159 13.18 16.32 -0.02
N ILE A 160 12.70 15.09 0.17
CA ILE A 160 13.48 14.08 0.87
C ILE A 160 14.65 13.56 0.03
N ASP A 161 14.51 13.47 -1.29
CA ASP A 161 15.61 13.11 -2.19
C ASP A 161 16.74 14.14 -2.11
N ALA A 162 16.41 15.44 -2.21
CA ALA A 162 17.40 16.51 -2.09
C ALA A 162 18.08 16.50 -0.72
N LEU A 163 17.33 16.26 0.35
CA LEU A 163 17.86 16.22 1.71
C LEU A 163 18.80 15.05 1.93
N VAL A 164 18.44 13.86 1.47
CA VAL A 164 19.29 12.66 1.59
C VAL A 164 20.57 12.81 0.80
N ARG A 165 20.49 13.27 -0.45
CA ARG A 165 21.67 13.49 -1.31
C ARG A 165 22.63 14.51 -0.69
N SER A 166 22.11 15.63 -0.19
CA SER A 166 22.94 16.68 0.41
C SER A 166 23.60 16.26 1.71
N THR A 167 22.98 15.35 2.47
CA THR A 167 23.46 14.92 3.79
C THR A 167 24.38 13.69 3.73
N PHE A 168 24.05 12.72 2.88
CA PHE A 168 24.74 11.41 2.84
C PHE A 168 25.36 11.08 1.47
N GLY A 169 25.15 11.91 0.47
CA GLY A 169 25.67 11.72 -0.88
C GLY A 169 24.80 10.84 -1.77
N GLU A 170 25.17 10.76 -3.05
CA GLU A 170 24.41 10.06 -4.12
C GLU A 170 24.22 8.55 -3.85
N ALA A 171 25.14 7.90 -3.15
CA ALA A 171 25.07 6.47 -2.85
C ALA A 171 23.84 6.10 -1.99
N TYR A 172 23.32 7.06 -1.25
CA TYR A 172 22.14 6.87 -0.38
C TYR A 172 20.85 7.46 -0.96
N ALA A 173 20.91 7.94 -2.21
CA ALA A 173 19.74 8.53 -2.85
C ALA A 173 18.54 7.57 -2.78
N PRO A 174 17.39 8.01 -2.26
CA PRO A 174 16.22 7.17 -2.16
C PRO A 174 15.71 6.82 -3.56
N THR A 175 15.19 5.62 -3.70
CA THR A 175 14.44 5.28 -4.90
C THR A 175 13.10 5.99 -4.83
N VAL A 176 12.93 7.06 -5.60
CA VAL A 176 11.62 7.69 -5.75
C VAL A 176 10.70 6.68 -6.43
N PRO A 177 9.52 6.40 -5.89
CA PRO A 177 8.60 5.46 -6.53
C PRO A 177 8.13 6.04 -7.86
N ASP A 178 8.20 5.23 -8.90
CA ASP A 178 7.54 5.48 -10.17
C ASP A 178 6.04 5.19 -9.99
N LEU A 179 5.28 6.23 -9.61
CA LEU A 179 3.86 6.09 -9.37
C LEU A 179 3.10 5.89 -10.69
N PRO A 180 2.21 4.88 -10.77
CA PRO A 180 1.35 4.72 -11.95
C PRO A 180 0.41 5.91 -12.10
N THR A 181 -0.03 6.15 -13.33
CA THR A 181 -1.14 7.07 -13.57
C THR A 181 -2.49 6.35 -13.44
N GLY A 182 -3.57 7.13 -13.20
CA GLY A 182 -4.91 6.55 -13.20
C GLY A 182 -5.27 5.83 -14.50
N PRO A 183 -5.07 6.44 -15.68
CA PRO A 183 -5.28 5.77 -16.96
C PRO A 183 -4.47 4.49 -17.13
N GLU A 184 -3.22 4.44 -16.68
CA GLU A 184 -2.39 3.22 -16.72
C GLU A 184 -3.04 2.08 -15.92
N ILE A 185 -3.49 2.34 -14.69
CA ILE A 185 -4.17 1.32 -13.88
C ILE A 185 -5.43 0.81 -14.57
N GLY A 186 -6.25 1.71 -15.15
CA GLY A 186 -7.44 1.35 -15.90
C GLY A 186 -7.13 0.46 -17.12
N MET A 187 -6.07 0.79 -17.86
CA MET A 187 -5.57 0.01 -18.99
C MET A 187 -5.10 -1.38 -18.54
N LEU A 188 -4.31 -1.47 -17.46
CA LEU A 188 -3.82 -2.74 -16.92
C LEU A 188 -4.98 -3.65 -16.47
N MET A 189 -6.00 -3.10 -15.82
CA MET A 189 -7.20 -3.86 -15.47
C MET A 189 -7.90 -4.44 -16.72
N HIS A 190 -8.05 -3.63 -17.77
CA HIS A 190 -8.64 -4.07 -19.02
C HIS A 190 -7.79 -5.16 -19.72
N GLN A 191 -6.47 -4.97 -19.81
CA GLN A 191 -5.54 -5.94 -20.41
C GLN A 191 -5.52 -7.28 -19.65
N ALA A 192 -5.75 -7.26 -18.34
CA ALA A 192 -5.90 -8.46 -17.52
C ALA A 192 -7.31 -9.11 -17.63
N GLY A 193 -8.18 -8.60 -18.51
CA GLY A 193 -9.53 -9.13 -18.72
C GLY A 193 -10.54 -8.75 -17.64
N LEU A 194 -10.25 -7.74 -16.82
CA LEU A 194 -11.16 -7.26 -15.79
C LEU A 194 -12.11 -6.20 -16.37
N ARG A 195 -13.41 -6.37 -16.17
CA ARG A 195 -14.40 -5.33 -16.47
C ARG A 195 -14.45 -4.34 -15.31
N VAL A 196 -14.07 -3.10 -15.58
CA VAL A 196 -14.08 -2.02 -14.58
C VAL A 196 -15.52 -1.63 -14.26
N LYS A 197 -15.95 -1.86 -13.01
CA LYS A 197 -17.30 -1.51 -12.50
C LYS A 197 -17.33 -0.13 -11.85
N ARG A 198 -16.23 0.26 -11.22
CA ARG A 198 -16.05 1.55 -10.55
C ARG A 198 -14.62 2.02 -10.76
N PHE A 199 -14.47 3.31 -11.04
CA PHE A 199 -13.16 3.92 -11.16
C PHE A 199 -13.23 5.39 -10.74
N ARG A 200 -12.37 5.80 -9.84
CA ARG A 200 -12.15 7.18 -9.45
C ARG A 200 -10.66 7.43 -9.29
N ASN A 201 -10.20 8.60 -9.69
CA ASN A 201 -8.83 9.04 -9.48
C ASN A 201 -8.82 10.50 -9.02
N PRO A 202 -9.30 10.79 -7.78
CA PRO A 202 -9.26 12.15 -7.26
C PRO A 202 -7.82 12.61 -7.05
N VAL A 203 -7.58 13.89 -7.34
CA VAL A 203 -6.36 14.60 -7.03
C VAL A 203 -6.71 15.68 -6.00
N HIS A 204 -6.04 15.63 -4.88
CA HIS A 204 -6.23 16.59 -3.79
C HIS A 204 -4.96 17.40 -3.58
N ARG A 205 -5.13 18.69 -3.32
CA ARG A 205 -4.06 19.58 -2.90
C ARG A 205 -4.40 20.13 -1.52
N THR A 206 -3.45 20.08 -0.62
CA THR A 206 -3.62 20.54 0.75
C THR A 206 -2.36 21.24 1.25
N LEU A 207 -2.48 21.95 2.34
CA LEU A 207 -1.34 22.50 3.08
C LEU A 207 -1.16 21.70 4.36
N VAL A 208 0.01 21.10 4.52
CA VAL A 208 0.39 20.39 5.74
C VAL A 208 0.73 21.41 6.81
N GLN A 209 -0.11 21.51 7.85
CA GLN A 209 0.04 22.48 8.94
C GLN A 209 0.93 21.96 10.07
N ASN A 210 1.09 20.63 10.20
CA ASN A 210 1.94 20.01 11.21
C ASN A 210 3.05 19.19 10.53
N PRO A 211 4.22 19.79 10.26
CA PRO A 211 5.33 19.11 9.62
C PRO A 211 5.85 17.90 10.40
N ALA A 212 5.87 17.95 11.73
CA ALA A 212 6.37 16.84 12.54
C ALA A 212 5.50 15.58 12.38
N LEU A 213 4.18 15.73 12.48
CA LEU A 213 3.24 14.63 12.26
C LEU A 213 3.31 14.13 10.82
N PHE A 214 3.45 15.01 9.84
CA PHE A 214 3.57 14.63 8.44
C PHE A 214 4.84 13.82 8.16
N VAL A 215 6.01 14.27 8.65
CA VAL A 215 7.28 13.56 8.48
C VAL A 215 7.24 12.21 9.18
N GLN A 216 6.64 12.13 10.36
CA GLN A 216 6.40 10.85 11.05
C GLN A 216 5.52 9.91 10.21
N LEU A 217 4.41 10.40 9.69
CA LEU A 217 3.53 9.63 8.80
C LEU A 217 4.29 9.10 7.58
N MET A 218 5.01 9.97 6.87
CA MET A 218 5.77 9.60 5.68
C MET A 218 6.88 8.58 5.97
N SER A 219 7.48 8.62 7.15
CA SER A 219 8.49 7.65 7.58
C SER A 219 7.92 6.24 7.78
N ILE A 220 6.62 6.14 7.98
CA ILE A 220 5.92 4.86 8.23
C ILE A 220 5.27 4.33 6.95
N ILE A 221 4.61 5.19 6.16
CA ILE A 221 3.90 4.75 4.95
C ILE A 221 4.79 4.64 3.71
N ALA A 222 5.94 5.30 3.72
CA ALA A 222 6.93 5.27 2.64
C ALA A 222 8.36 5.05 3.19
N PRO A 223 8.62 4.00 3.97
CA PRO A 223 9.87 3.85 4.74
C PRO A 223 11.10 3.54 3.87
N HIS A 224 10.92 3.30 2.58
CA HIS A 224 11.98 2.90 1.65
C HIS A 224 13.08 3.97 1.50
N TRP A 225 12.79 5.26 1.71
CA TRP A 225 13.78 6.33 1.61
C TRP A 225 14.85 6.26 2.69
N ALA A 226 14.55 5.59 3.79
CA ALA A 226 15.43 5.44 4.95
C ALA A 226 15.86 3.99 5.22
N ALA A 227 15.48 3.05 4.35
CA ALA A 227 15.62 1.61 4.61
C ALA A 227 17.07 1.14 4.81
N ASP A 228 18.02 1.81 4.15
CA ASP A 228 19.46 1.48 4.21
C ASP A 228 20.26 2.40 5.14
N LEU A 229 19.58 3.34 5.81
CA LEU A 229 20.22 4.27 6.75
C LEU A 229 20.20 3.71 8.19
N PRO A 230 21.23 3.99 9.01
CA PRO A 230 21.20 3.71 10.42
C PRO A 230 20.11 4.56 11.12
N GLU A 231 19.58 4.06 12.23
CA GLU A 231 18.45 4.70 12.92
C GLU A 231 18.75 6.15 13.34
N SER A 232 19.98 6.42 13.81
CA SER A 232 20.41 7.77 14.16
C SER A 232 20.37 8.73 12.98
N ALA A 233 20.72 8.27 11.78
CA ALA A 233 20.65 9.05 10.55
C ALA A 233 19.18 9.32 10.13
N VAL A 234 18.29 8.34 10.32
CA VAL A 234 16.84 8.52 10.06
C VAL A 234 16.27 9.62 10.95
N VAL A 235 16.60 9.62 12.26
CA VAL A 235 16.15 10.65 13.20
C VAL A 235 16.68 12.03 12.80
N GLN A 236 17.95 12.15 12.41
CA GLN A 236 18.54 13.39 11.94
C GLN A 236 17.82 13.92 10.68
N LEU A 237 17.54 13.06 9.71
CA LEU A 237 16.81 13.43 8.50
C LEU A 237 15.36 13.87 8.79
N GLN A 238 14.68 13.18 9.70
CA GLN A 238 13.34 13.59 10.12
C GLN A 238 13.34 15.00 10.73
N GLN A 239 14.28 15.26 11.64
CA GLN A 239 14.45 16.59 12.24
C GLN A 239 14.79 17.67 11.20
N ALA A 240 15.70 17.36 10.29
CA ALA A 240 16.10 18.26 9.21
C ALA A 240 14.92 18.54 8.24
N ALA A 241 14.14 17.51 7.89
CA ALA A 241 12.95 17.68 7.05
C ALA A 241 11.90 18.58 7.71
N VAL A 242 11.62 18.37 9.00
CA VAL A 242 10.70 19.21 9.77
C VAL A 242 11.19 20.66 9.77
N ALA A 243 12.46 20.91 10.11
CA ALA A 243 13.03 22.24 10.15
C ALA A 243 13.04 22.94 8.77
N LEU A 244 13.29 22.18 7.70
CA LEU A 244 13.27 22.69 6.33
C LEU A 244 11.85 23.10 5.92
N ILE A 245 10.86 22.26 6.21
CA ILE A 245 9.45 22.57 5.92
C ILE A 245 8.99 23.79 6.69
N GLN A 246 9.28 23.88 7.99
CA GLN A 246 8.89 25.02 8.82
C GLN A 246 9.47 26.35 8.32
N ARG A 247 10.73 26.35 7.87
CA ARG A 247 11.40 27.55 7.35
C ARG A 247 10.95 27.91 5.95
N GLY A 248 10.80 26.92 5.06
CA GLY A 248 10.48 27.13 3.65
C GLY A 248 9.01 27.42 3.39
N TRP A 249 8.13 26.91 4.23
CA TRP A 249 6.68 27.03 4.06
C TRP A 249 5.96 27.38 5.36
N PRO A 250 6.13 28.58 5.88
CA PRO A 250 5.53 28.98 7.16
C PRO A 250 3.97 28.98 7.14
N ALA A 251 3.37 29.10 5.95
CA ALA A 251 1.92 29.03 5.77
C ALA A 251 1.40 27.58 5.57
N GLY A 252 2.29 26.58 5.62
CA GLY A 252 1.99 25.17 5.41
C GLY A 252 2.67 24.60 4.16
N PHE A 253 3.18 23.38 4.28
CA PHE A 253 3.86 22.70 3.18
C PHE A 253 2.84 22.20 2.14
N PRO A 254 2.96 22.61 0.87
CA PRO A 254 2.05 22.15 -0.16
C PRO A 254 2.23 20.66 -0.41
N LEU A 255 1.14 19.92 -0.43
CA LEU A 255 1.14 18.50 -0.70
C LEU A 255 0.03 18.16 -1.69
N THR A 256 0.41 17.54 -2.77
CA THR A 256 -0.51 16.89 -3.70
C THR A 256 -0.59 15.41 -3.34
N TRP A 257 -1.80 14.87 -3.23
CA TRP A 257 -1.96 13.43 -3.18
C TRP A 257 -3.04 12.98 -4.16
N SER A 258 -2.81 11.84 -4.77
CA SER A 258 -3.70 11.26 -5.76
C SER A 258 -3.75 9.76 -5.58
N ALA A 259 -4.93 9.19 -5.71
CA ALA A 259 -5.09 7.75 -5.64
C ALA A 259 -6.22 7.27 -6.55
N VAL A 260 -6.02 6.13 -7.19
CA VAL A 260 -7.11 5.38 -7.82
C VAL A 260 -7.87 4.61 -6.76
N GLU A 261 -9.20 4.65 -6.84
CA GLU A 261 -10.13 3.75 -6.17
C GLU A 261 -10.90 2.99 -7.27
N ALA A 262 -10.68 1.69 -7.40
CA ALA A 262 -11.27 0.92 -8.48
C ALA A 262 -11.88 -0.40 -8.00
N ILE A 263 -12.95 -0.82 -8.67
CA ILE A 263 -13.49 -2.18 -8.58
C ILE A 263 -13.50 -2.76 -9.99
N GLY A 264 -12.79 -3.86 -10.15
CA GLY A 264 -12.82 -4.71 -11.34
C GLY A 264 -13.57 -6.00 -11.05
N VAL A 265 -14.21 -6.54 -12.08
CA VAL A 265 -14.93 -7.81 -12.02
C VAL A 265 -14.37 -8.71 -13.11
N LYS A 266 -14.02 -9.94 -12.76
CA LYS A 266 -13.67 -10.97 -13.74
C LYS A 266 -14.94 -11.48 -14.38
N PRO A 267 -15.07 -11.41 -15.73
CA PRO A 267 -16.23 -11.94 -16.45
C PRO A 267 -16.47 -13.43 -16.21
#